data_337758d5dd067b88a232765f822b1daf
#
_entry.id   337758d5dd067b88a232765f822b1daf
#
_cell.length_a   1.000
_cell.length_b   1.000
_cell.length_c   1.000
_cell.angle_alpha   90.00
_cell.angle_beta   90.00
_cell.angle_gamma   90.00
#
_symmetry.space_group_name_H-M   'P 1'
#
loop_
_entity.id
_entity.type
_entity.pdbx_description
1 polymer ?
#
loop_
_entity_poly.entity_id
_entity_poly.type
_entity_poly.pdbx_seq_one_letter_code
_entity_poly.pdbx_strand_id
1 'polypeptide(L)'
;MSGLSRRREQLEDELSALGETAMLVEQFDGLVAGLLVCPDLISPSDWLPIVCGKKHKDQDREDDAPVFDDADHANRVSALIMDYYNDVALTLMQHPERYRPFFPVDERNGDVLWEIWIEGFARAVDLRPEAWQEPLDADSETVDAMLGMLALAEIVVGEGEKHISKALLDKLTGAAAEAIPGLIVTLYHWRIAKTKPASKPASIIDQASSTAPRPLPVPQRKVGRNEPCPCGSEKKYKKCCGMN
;
A
#
# COMPACT_ATOMS: atom_id res chain seq x y z
N MET A 1 21.15 5.66 -12.05
CA MET A 1 19.94 6.00 -11.26
C MET A 1 18.95 4.85 -11.41
N SER A 2 18.44 4.33 -10.30
CA SER A 2 17.43 3.25 -10.34
C SER A 2 16.11 3.78 -10.90
N GLY A 3 15.26 2.91 -11.48
CA GLY A 3 13.94 3.33 -11.97
C GLY A 3 13.07 3.98 -10.88
N LEU A 4 13.21 3.54 -9.63
CA LEU A 4 12.53 4.10 -8.46
C LEU A 4 12.96 5.55 -8.18
N SER A 5 14.27 5.88 -8.28
CA SER A 5 14.76 7.25 -8.06
C SER A 5 14.16 8.23 -9.05
N ARG A 6 14.09 7.85 -10.34
CA ARG A 6 13.52 8.71 -11.38
C ARG A 6 12.03 8.97 -11.20
N ARG A 7 11.25 7.93 -10.82
CA ARG A 7 9.82 8.09 -10.54
C ARG A 7 9.56 8.97 -9.33
N ARG A 8 10.40 8.86 -8.31
CA ARG A 8 10.32 9.69 -7.13
C ARG A 8 10.53 11.17 -7.45
N GLU A 9 11.57 11.50 -8.21
CA GLU A 9 11.82 12.87 -8.67
C GLU A 9 10.62 13.43 -9.47
N GLN A 10 10.06 12.64 -10.38
CA GLN A 10 8.88 13.04 -11.13
C GLN A 10 7.64 13.24 -10.24
N LEU A 11 7.45 12.38 -9.25
CA LEU A 11 6.34 12.48 -8.30
C LEU A 11 6.50 13.69 -7.39
N GLU A 12 7.71 13.99 -6.94
CA GLU A 12 8.05 15.17 -6.15
C GLU A 12 7.71 16.47 -6.90
N ASP A 13 8.10 16.55 -8.17
CA ASP A 13 7.79 17.68 -9.05
C ASP A 13 6.27 17.87 -9.19
N GLU A 14 5.53 16.79 -9.45
CA GLU A 14 4.08 16.86 -9.65
C GLU A 14 3.33 17.18 -8.34
N LEU A 15 3.70 16.58 -7.21
CA LEU A 15 3.08 16.89 -5.91
C LEU A 15 3.36 18.34 -5.49
N SER A 16 4.58 18.82 -5.71
CA SER A 16 4.94 20.22 -5.43
C SER A 16 4.13 21.20 -6.29
N ALA A 17 3.83 20.84 -7.53
CA ALA A 17 3.02 21.65 -8.44
C ALA A 17 1.54 21.75 -8.00
N LEU A 18 1.03 20.76 -7.23
CA LEU A 18 -0.34 20.80 -6.69
C LEU A 18 -0.51 21.83 -5.55
N GLY A 19 0.59 22.36 -5.00
CA GLY A 19 0.59 23.40 -3.96
C GLY A 19 0.89 22.87 -2.55
N GLU A 20 0.89 23.80 -1.59
CA GLU A 20 1.35 23.55 -0.21
C GLU A 20 0.50 22.56 0.59
N THR A 21 -0.71 22.24 0.14
CA THR A 21 -1.59 21.28 0.82
C THR A 21 -1.35 19.84 0.40
N ALA A 22 -0.69 19.60 -0.73
CA ALA A 22 -0.29 18.27 -1.18
C ALA A 22 0.79 17.71 -0.27
N MET A 23 0.84 16.39 -0.14
CA MET A 23 1.87 15.74 0.67
C MET A 23 3.24 15.89 0.03
N LEU A 24 4.27 16.02 0.87
CA LEU A 24 5.65 15.82 0.43
C LEU A 24 5.85 14.35 0.04
N VAL A 25 6.79 14.09 -0.87
CA VAL A 25 7.04 12.71 -1.32
C VAL A 25 7.51 11.80 -0.18
N GLU A 26 8.20 12.34 0.82
CA GLU A 26 8.62 11.65 2.04
C GLU A 26 7.44 11.29 2.94
N GLN A 27 6.50 12.23 3.11
CA GLN A 27 5.24 11.96 3.81
C GLN A 27 4.43 10.89 3.08
N PHE A 28 4.38 10.96 1.76
CA PHE A 28 3.69 9.96 0.95
C PHE A 28 4.35 8.58 1.06
N ASP A 29 5.68 8.49 1.10
CA ASP A 29 6.38 7.21 1.35
C ASP A 29 5.99 6.60 2.70
N GLY A 30 5.89 7.42 3.74
CA GLY A 30 5.40 7.01 5.06
C GLY A 30 3.95 6.55 5.05
N LEU A 31 3.08 7.28 4.36
CA LEU A 31 1.68 6.89 4.16
C LEU A 31 1.60 5.53 3.46
N VAL A 32 2.34 5.31 2.37
CA VAL A 32 2.37 4.04 1.63
C VAL A 32 2.79 2.90 2.53
N ALA A 33 3.84 3.08 3.34
CA ALA A 33 4.25 2.05 4.30
C ALA A 33 3.12 1.70 5.27
N GLY A 34 2.46 2.72 5.85
CA GLY A 34 1.32 2.53 6.73
C GLY A 34 0.16 1.80 6.05
N LEU A 35 -0.22 2.20 4.82
CA LEU A 35 -1.26 1.52 4.04
C LEU A 35 -0.93 0.04 3.79
N LEU A 36 0.36 -0.28 3.54
CA LEU A 36 0.81 -1.63 3.24
C LEU A 36 0.90 -2.53 4.48
N VAL A 37 1.06 -1.98 5.68
CA VAL A 37 1.10 -2.75 6.93
C VAL A 37 -0.21 -2.69 7.71
N CYS A 38 -1.15 -1.83 7.33
CA CYS A 38 -2.47 -1.76 7.95
C CYS A 38 -3.18 -3.13 7.87
N PRO A 39 -3.76 -3.63 8.97
CA PRO A 39 -4.54 -4.87 8.97
C PRO A 39 -5.69 -4.86 7.97
N ASP A 40 -6.37 -3.73 7.86
CA ASP A 40 -7.48 -3.52 6.94
C ASP A 40 -7.00 -2.97 5.59
N LEU A 41 -7.70 -3.37 4.54
CA LEU A 41 -7.47 -2.80 3.22
C LEU A 41 -8.08 -1.39 3.15
N ILE A 42 -7.23 -0.39 2.90
CA ILE A 42 -7.66 1.00 2.69
C ILE A 42 -7.74 1.26 1.20
N SER A 43 -8.93 1.66 0.73
CA SER A 43 -9.16 1.92 -0.69
C SER A 43 -8.38 3.16 -1.18
N PRO A 44 -7.86 3.16 -2.41
CA PRO A 44 -7.28 4.37 -3.01
C PRO A 44 -8.21 5.59 -2.98
N SER A 45 -9.52 5.39 -3.06
CA SER A 45 -10.51 6.48 -2.92
C SER A 45 -10.48 7.20 -1.57
N ASP A 46 -9.95 6.56 -0.53
CA ASP A 46 -9.91 7.11 0.82
C ASP A 46 -8.63 7.93 1.06
N TRP A 47 -7.49 7.54 0.46
CA TRP A 47 -6.20 8.15 0.71
C TRP A 47 -5.63 8.99 -0.45
N LEU A 48 -5.98 8.71 -1.73
CA LEU A 48 -5.52 9.53 -2.87
C LEU A 48 -5.88 11.03 -2.73
N PRO A 49 -7.11 11.38 -2.30
CA PRO A 49 -7.43 12.79 -2.07
C PRO A 49 -6.51 13.46 -1.05
N ILE A 50 -6.11 12.74 0.00
CA ILE A 50 -5.22 13.26 1.05
C ILE A 50 -3.83 13.56 0.48
N VAL A 51 -3.28 12.65 -0.34
CA VAL A 51 -1.99 12.85 -1.02
C VAL A 51 -2.01 14.11 -1.88
N CYS A 52 -3.12 14.35 -2.57
CA CYS A 52 -3.30 15.53 -3.42
C CYS A 52 -3.77 16.79 -2.67
N GLY A 53 -3.75 16.81 -1.34
CA GLY A 53 -4.06 17.98 -0.53
C GLY A 53 -5.53 18.18 -0.17
N LYS A 54 -6.43 17.21 -0.45
CA LYS A 54 -7.82 17.26 0.05
C LYS A 54 -7.87 16.84 1.52
N LYS A 55 -8.54 17.62 2.35
CA LYS A 55 -8.84 17.23 3.73
C LYS A 55 -9.85 16.08 3.76
N HIS A 56 -9.75 15.21 4.78
CA HIS A 56 -10.73 14.15 5.00
C HIS A 56 -12.16 14.71 5.08
N LYS A 57 -13.17 13.93 4.65
CA LYS A 57 -14.57 14.29 4.39
C LYS A 57 -15.34 15.07 5.45
N ASP A 58 -14.79 15.26 6.65
CA ASP A 58 -15.47 15.90 7.79
C ASP A 58 -15.24 17.42 7.93
N GLN A 59 -14.55 18.05 6.99
CA GLN A 59 -14.36 19.50 7.02
C GLN A 59 -14.97 20.14 5.76
N ASP A 60 -16.22 20.61 5.93
CA ASP A 60 -17.00 21.39 4.95
C ASP A 60 -16.30 22.71 4.54
N ARG A 61 -15.33 22.61 3.61
CA ARG A 61 -14.83 23.74 2.83
C ARG A 61 -14.70 23.30 1.38
N GLU A 62 -15.57 23.88 0.55
CA GLU A 62 -15.62 23.66 -0.91
C GLU A 62 -14.36 24.17 -1.66
N ASP A 63 -13.43 24.85 -0.98
CA ASP A 63 -12.32 25.59 -1.62
C ASP A 63 -10.96 24.82 -1.67
N ASP A 64 -10.86 23.62 -1.13
CA ASP A 64 -9.59 22.85 -1.06
C ASP A 64 -9.49 21.73 -2.12
N ALA A 65 -10.09 21.87 -3.29
CA ALA A 65 -9.87 20.90 -4.37
C ALA A 65 -8.44 21.06 -4.94
N PRO A 66 -7.67 19.98 -5.13
CA PRO A 66 -6.38 20.08 -5.80
C PRO A 66 -6.58 20.69 -7.18
N VAL A 67 -5.75 21.65 -7.51
CA VAL A 67 -5.80 22.33 -8.80
C VAL A 67 -5.08 21.45 -9.83
N PHE A 68 -5.79 20.50 -10.41
CA PHE A 68 -5.32 19.85 -11.63
C PHE A 68 -5.68 20.75 -12.81
N ASP A 69 -4.74 20.93 -13.74
CA ASP A 69 -4.95 21.73 -14.94
C ASP A 69 -6.11 21.16 -15.79
N ASP A 70 -6.17 19.83 -15.88
CA ASP A 70 -7.17 19.07 -16.62
C ASP A 70 -7.28 17.62 -16.12
N ALA A 71 -8.19 16.85 -16.73
CA ALA A 71 -8.36 15.43 -16.43
C ALA A 71 -7.13 14.57 -16.78
N ASP A 72 -6.38 14.95 -17.81
CA ASP A 72 -5.18 14.22 -18.23
C ASP A 72 -4.05 14.46 -17.20
N HIS A 73 -3.93 15.67 -16.66
CA HIS A 73 -3.02 15.95 -15.54
C HIS A 73 -3.39 15.13 -14.31
N ALA A 74 -4.67 15.14 -13.90
CA ALA A 74 -5.14 14.32 -12.78
C ALA A 74 -4.84 12.83 -12.95
N ASN A 75 -5.03 12.30 -14.17
CA ASN A 75 -4.74 10.90 -14.48
C ASN A 75 -3.23 10.61 -14.43
N ARG A 76 -2.37 11.50 -14.93
CA ARG A 76 -0.91 11.34 -14.87
C ARG A 76 -0.40 11.31 -13.43
N VAL A 77 -0.82 12.27 -12.60
CA VAL A 77 -0.44 12.32 -11.18
C VAL A 77 -0.91 11.08 -10.44
N SER A 78 -2.16 10.67 -10.65
CA SER A 78 -2.70 9.45 -10.03
C SER A 78 -1.92 8.20 -10.46
N ALA A 79 -1.52 8.10 -11.73
CA ALA A 79 -0.71 6.98 -12.22
C ALA A 79 0.68 6.95 -11.55
N LEU A 80 1.36 8.10 -11.42
CA LEU A 80 2.66 8.19 -10.74
C LEU A 80 2.55 7.78 -9.25
N ILE A 81 1.51 8.25 -8.56
CA ILE A 81 1.22 7.86 -7.17
C ILE A 81 1.04 6.35 -7.07
N MET A 82 0.24 5.74 -7.94
CA MET A 82 0.00 4.29 -7.92
C MET A 82 1.22 3.48 -8.32
N ASP A 83 2.02 3.96 -9.26
CA ASP A 83 3.29 3.32 -9.65
C ASP A 83 4.27 3.30 -8.48
N TYR A 84 4.39 4.42 -7.74
CA TYR A 84 5.23 4.49 -6.55
C TYR A 84 4.74 3.52 -5.45
N TYR A 85 3.43 3.54 -5.15
CA TYR A 85 2.80 2.60 -4.22
C TYR A 85 3.13 1.15 -4.59
N ASN A 86 3.01 0.78 -5.86
CA ASN A 86 3.27 -0.56 -6.35
C ASN A 86 4.77 -0.94 -6.23
N ASP A 87 5.68 0.00 -6.47
CA ASP A 87 7.13 -0.25 -6.32
C ASP A 87 7.50 -0.56 -4.86
N VAL A 88 6.94 0.18 -3.90
CA VAL A 88 7.14 -0.08 -2.46
C VAL A 88 6.51 -1.43 -2.07
N ALA A 89 5.28 -1.70 -2.52
CA ALA A 89 4.60 -2.96 -2.27
C ALA A 89 5.38 -4.17 -2.82
N LEU A 90 5.89 -4.07 -4.04
CA LEU A 90 6.73 -5.11 -4.66
C LEU A 90 8.04 -5.31 -3.91
N THR A 91 8.65 -4.23 -3.41
CA THR A 91 9.88 -4.31 -2.62
C THR A 91 9.63 -5.07 -1.32
N LEU A 92 8.59 -4.70 -0.56
CA LEU A 92 8.21 -5.39 0.68
C LEU A 92 7.83 -6.87 0.44
N MET A 93 7.17 -7.15 -0.69
CA MET A 93 6.73 -8.51 -1.02
C MET A 93 7.87 -9.43 -1.47
N GLN A 94 8.80 -8.94 -2.28
CA GLN A 94 9.82 -9.76 -2.93
C GLN A 94 11.19 -9.67 -2.26
N HIS A 95 11.52 -8.50 -1.71
CA HIS A 95 12.83 -8.15 -1.19
C HIS A 95 12.73 -7.28 0.07
N PRO A 96 12.02 -7.74 1.15
CA PRO A 96 11.83 -6.93 2.37
C PRO A 96 13.16 -6.45 2.98
N GLU A 97 14.23 -7.22 2.82
CA GLU A 97 15.57 -6.84 3.27
C GLU A 97 16.16 -5.62 2.54
N ARG A 98 15.58 -5.26 1.39
CA ARG A 98 15.96 -4.08 0.59
C ARG A 98 15.06 -2.88 0.84
N TYR A 99 14.02 -3.03 1.62
CA TYR A 99 13.13 -1.92 1.93
C TYR A 99 13.91 -0.81 2.65
N ARG A 100 13.83 0.40 2.10
CA ARG A 100 14.46 1.60 2.67
C ARG A 100 13.46 2.73 2.56
N PRO A 101 12.94 3.23 3.68
CA PRO A 101 12.15 4.46 3.72
C PRO A 101 12.91 5.62 3.10
N PHE A 102 12.19 6.51 2.48
CA PHE A 102 12.78 7.72 1.93
C PHE A 102 12.77 8.83 2.98
N PHE A 103 13.92 9.04 3.62
CA PHE A 103 14.12 10.13 4.55
C PHE A 103 14.91 11.26 3.89
N PRO A 104 14.46 12.52 3.99
CA PRO A 104 15.28 13.63 3.57
C PRO A 104 16.43 13.85 4.55
N VAL A 105 17.48 14.48 4.08
CA VAL A 105 18.65 14.81 4.90
C VAL A 105 18.82 16.33 4.93
N ASP A 106 18.95 16.92 6.11
CA ASP A 106 19.27 18.33 6.24
C ASP A 106 20.74 18.56 5.77
N GLU A 107 20.90 19.23 4.63
CA GLU A 107 22.20 19.47 4.02
C GLU A 107 23.16 20.31 4.92
N ARG A 108 22.63 21.04 5.91
CA ARG A 108 23.42 21.91 6.79
C ARG A 108 24.20 21.13 7.85
N ASN A 109 23.65 20.03 8.35
CA ASN A 109 24.20 19.27 9.48
C ASN A 109 24.27 17.76 9.24
N GLY A 110 23.65 17.26 8.15
CA GLY A 110 23.60 15.85 7.81
C GLY A 110 22.56 15.02 8.59
N ASP A 111 21.67 15.68 9.34
CA ASP A 111 20.63 15.00 10.10
C ASP A 111 19.58 14.37 9.17
N VAL A 112 19.16 13.17 9.51
CA VAL A 112 18.10 12.44 8.81
C VAL A 112 16.76 12.87 9.37
N LEU A 113 15.90 13.46 8.55
CA LEU A 113 14.60 13.99 8.94
C LEU A 113 13.50 12.91 8.81
N TRP A 114 13.57 11.89 9.64
CA TRP A 114 12.62 10.79 9.67
C TRP A 114 11.22 11.22 10.14
N GLU A 115 11.11 12.33 10.83
CA GLU A 115 9.87 12.88 11.36
C GLU A 115 8.85 13.16 10.25
N ILE A 116 9.30 13.71 9.11
CA ILE A 116 8.45 14.00 7.95
C ILE A 116 7.80 12.72 7.43
N TRP A 117 8.57 11.63 7.41
CA TRP A 117 8.07 10.32 7.00
C TRP A 117 7.04 9.75 7.99
N ILE A 118 7.29 9.90 9.29
CA ILE A 118 6.38 9.45 10.37
C ILE A 118 5.05 10.20 10.31
N GLU A 119 5.03 11.48 9.97
CA GLU A 119 3.77 12.22 9.74
C GLU A 119 2.90 11.52 8.69
N GLY A 120 3.51 11.04 7.62
CA GLY A 120 2.81 10.26 6.59
C GLY A 120 2.29 8.93 7.11
N PHE A 121 3.08 8.19 7.87
CA PHE A 121 2.66 6.94 8.51
C PHE A 121 1.47 7.18 9.47
N ALA A 122 1.52 8.22 10.27
CA ALA A 122 0.44 8.61 11.19
C ALA A 122 -0.88 8.87 10.44
N ARG A 123 -0.83 9.45 9.23
CA ARG A 123 -2.01 9.61 8.38
C ARG A 123 -2.66 8.27 8.00
N ALA A 124 -1.86 7.22 7.76
CA ALA A 124 -2.41 5.88 7.52
C ALA A 124 -3.09 5.31 8.77
N VAL A 125 -2.53 5.60 9.96
CA VAL A 125 -3.15 5.21 11.24
C VAL A 125 -4.50 5.89 11.40
N ASP A 126 -4.59 7.19 11.13
CA ASP A 126 -5.82 7.99 11.24
C ASP A 126 -6.93 7.50 10.31
N LEU A 127 -6.58 6.89 9.18
CA LEU A 127 -7.58 6.38 8.22
C LEU A 127 -8.35 5.16 8.74
N ARG A 128 -7.77 4.36 9.62
CA ARG A 128 -8.39 3.15 10.19
C ARG A 128 -7.90 2.93 11.63
N PRO A 129 -8.18 3.86 12.57
CA PRO A 129 -7.61 3.82 13.92
C PRO A 129 -7.95 2.54 14.68
N GLU A 130 -9.14 1.97 14.46
CA GLU A 130 -9.57 0.74 15.14
C GLU A 130 -8.81 -0.50 14.67
N ALA A 131 -8.36 -0.55 13.41
CA ALA A 131 -7.64 -1.69 12.88
C ALA A 131 -6.29 -1.90 13.57
N TRP A 132 -5.68 -0.85 14.09
CA TRP A 132 -4.36 -0.89 14.72
C TRP A 132 -4.33 -1.47 16.13
N GLN A 133 -5.50 -1.85 16.66
CA GLN A 133 -5.57 -2.67 17.89
C GLN A 133 -5.10 -4.12 17.64
N GLU A 134 -5.29 -4.64 16.45
CA GLU A 134 -4.98 -6.03 16.14
C GLU A 134 -3.49 -6.40 16.27
N PRO A 135 -2.52 -5.61 15.77
CA PRO A 135 -1.10 -5.91 15.99
C PRO A 135 -0.67 -5.78 17.45
N LEU A 136 -1.42 -5.06 18.30
CA LEU A 136 -1.16 -4.97 19.74
C LEU A 136 -1.59 -6.25 20.52
N ASP A 137 -2.42 -7.09 19.91
CA ASP A 137 -2.84 -8.40 20.45
C ASP A 137 -2.06 -9.57 19.82
N ALA A 138 -1.00 -9.30 19.06
CA ALA A 138 -0.20 -10.28 18.34
C ALA A 138 0.94 -10.88 19.19
N ASP A 139 1.92 -11.49 18.52
CA ASP A 139 3.18 -11.91 19.18
C ASP A 139 4.01 -10.70 19.65
N SER A 140 4.96 -10.95 20.57
CA SER A 140 5.73 -9.87 21.19
C SER A 140 6.54 -9.03 20.21
N GLU A 141 7.06 -9.63 19.12
CA GLU A 141 7.85 -8.92 18.12
C GLU A 141 6.96 -7.93 17.32
N THR A 142 5.75 -8.35 16.97
CA THR A 142 4.75 -7.49 16.32
C THR A 142 4.28 -6.37 17.23
N VAL A 143 4.00 -6.69 18.51
CA VAL A 143 3.62 -5.69 19.52
C VAL A 143 4.72 -4.65 19.69
N ASP A 144 5.97 -5.08 19.86
CA ASP A 144 7.11 -4.16 20.03
C ASP A 144 7.31 -3.27 18.79
N ALA A 145 7.13 -3.84 17.59
CA ALA A 145 7.20 -3.07 16.35
C ALA A 145 6.08 -2.01 16.26
N MET A 146 4.85 -2.38 16.63
CA MET A 146 3.72 -1.43 16.59
C MET A 146 3.89 -0.33 17.65
N LEU A 147 4.25 -0.70 18.88
CA LEU A 147 4.50 0.29 19.94
C LEU A 147 5.65 1.23 19.59
N GLY A 148 6.71 0.72 18.94
CA GLY A 148 7.80 1.55 18.43
C GLY A 148 7.31 2.58 17.42
N MET A 149 6.50 2.19 16.44
CA MET A 149 5.93 3.10 15.44
C MET A 149 5.00 4.13 16.07
N LEU A 150 4.13 3.72 17.01
CA LEU A 150 3.22 4.64 17.71
C LEU A 150 3.99 5.64 18.57
N ALA A 151 5.03 5.20 19.28
CA ALA A 151 5.84 6.10 20.09
C ALA A 151 6.53 7.18 19.24
N LEU A 152 7.04 6.81 18.05
CA LEU A 152 7.61 7.78 17.11
C LEU A 152 6.56 8.76 16.59
N ALA A 153 5.35 8.27 16.28
CA ALA A 153 4.23 9.12 15.86
C ALA A 153 3.82 10.11 16.97
N GLU A 154 3.71 9.66 18.22
CA GLU A 154 3.40 10.53 19.38
C GLU A 154 4.46 11.61 19.61
N ILE A 155 5.74 11.28 19.40
CA ILE A 155 6.84 12.26 19.50
C ILE A 155 6.65 13.36 18.44
N VAL A 156 6.33 13.00 17.21
CA VAL A 156 6.17 13.95 16.09
C VAL A 156 4.93 14.85 16.29
N VAL A 157 3.82 14.29 16.78
CA VAL A 157 2.59 15.06 17.06
C VAL A 157 2.74 15.96 18.31
N GLY A 158 3.84 15.78 19.11
CA GLY A 158 4.14 16.62 20.26
C GLY A 158 3.38 16.28 21.54
N GLU A 159 2.65 15.17 21.57
CA GLU A 159 1.97 14.67 22.79
C GLU A 159 2.88 13.79 23.63
N GLY A 160 3.82 13.07 22.98
CA GLY A 160 4.75 12.14 23.63
C GLY A 160 5.78 12.80 24.57
N GLU A 161 6.17 14.04 24.32
CA GLU A 161 7.18 14.74 25.14
C GLU A 161 6.74 14.95 26.59
N LYS A 162 5.44 14.94 26.87
CA LYS A 162 4.91 15.18 28.24
C LYS A 162 5.04 13.97 29.18
N HIS A 163 5.23 12.78 28.62
CA HIS A 163 5.18 11.51 29.38
C HIS A 163 6.46 10.69 29.29
N ILE A 164 7.40 11.04 28.43
CA ILE A 164 8.65 10.32 28.18
C ILE A 164 9.83 11.08 28.81
N SER A 165 10.73 10.37 29.51
CA SER A 165 11.93 10.99 30.01
C SER A 165 12.84 11.47 28.87
N LYS A 166 13.54 12.60 29.06
CA LYS A 166 14.43 13.14 28.01
C LYS A 166 15.45 12.12 27.51
N ALA A 167 16.03 11.31 28.41
CA ALA A 167 16.99 10.28 28.03
C ALA A 167 16.39 9.18 27.13
N LEU A 168 15.11 8.82 27.34
CA LEU A 168 14.40 7.85 26.51
C LEU A 168 14.02 8.48 25.16
N LEU A 169 13.60 9.75 25.19
CA LEU A 169 13.32 10.52 23.98
C LEU A 169 14.56 10.58 23.07
N ASP A 170 15.70 11.04 23.62
CA ASP A 170 16.97 11.14 22.89
C ASP A 170 17.41 9.78 22.32
N LYS A 171 17.16 8.68 23.04
CA LYS A 171 17.46 7.33 22.57
C LYS A 171 16.55 6.89 21.41
N LEU A 172 15.24 7.14 21.52
CA LEU A 172 14.27 6.76 20.50
C LEU A 172 14.51 7.56 19.22
N THR A 173 14.66 8.87 19.33
CA THR A 173 14.89 9.74 18.16
C THR A 173 16.22 9.46 17.48
N GLY A 174 17.29 9.23 18.25
CA GLY A 174 18.61 8.91 17.71
C GLY A 174 18.68 7.55 16.98
N ALA A 175 17.78 6.61 17.30
CA ALA A 175 17.74 5.29 16.66
C ALA A 175 16.63 5.17 15.59
N ALA A 176 15.75 6.16 15.46
CA ALA A 176 14.53 6.05 14.66
C ALA A 176 14.80 5.70 13.19
N ALA A 177 15.70 6.43 12.54
CA ALA A 177 16.00 6.20 11.12
C ALA A 177 16.52 4.78 10.82
N GLU A 178 17.27 4.18 11.76
CA GLU A 178 17.77 2.81 11.63
C GLU A 178 16.72 1.76 11.99
N ALA A 179 15.83 2.06 12.93
CA ALA A 179 14.82 1.12 13.43
C ALA A 179 13.60 1.00 12.49
N ILE A 180 13.10 2.11 11.95
CA ILE A 180 11.86 2.16 11.14
C ILE A 180 11.80 1.09 10.04
N PRO A 181 12.85 0.85 9.23
CA PRO A 181 12.77 -0.18 8.18
C PRO A 181 12.46 -1.57 8.76
N GLY A 182 13.10 -1.94 9.86
CA GLY A 182 12.87 -3.22 10.54
C GLY A 182 11.45 -3.34 11.11
N LEU A 183 10.97 -2.28 11.77
CA LEU A 183 9.61 -2.23 12.33
C LEU A 183 8.55 -2.43 11.23
N ILE A 184 8.69 -1.74 10.09
CA ILE A 184 7.78 -1.89 8.94
C ILE A 184 7.82 -3.30 8.38
N VAL A 185 9.00 -3.91 8.22
CA VAL A 185 9.12 -5.28 7.71
C VAL A 185 8.47 -6.29 8.66
N THR A 186 8.62 -6.12 9.97
CA THR A 186 7.95 -6.97 10.98
C THR A 186 6.43 -6.87 10.87
N LEU A 187 5.88 -5.66 10.84
CA LEU A 187 4.44 -5.44 10.69
C LEU A 187 3.90 -5.98 9.35
N TYR A 188 4.66 -5.82 8.26
CA TYR A 188 4.30 -6.36 6.96
C TYR A 188 4.23 -7.89 6.96
N HIS A 189 5.22 -8.57 7.54
CA HIS A 189 5.23 -10.02 7.66
C HIS A 189 4.05 -10.54 8.48
N TRP A 190 3.74 -9.91 9.60
CA TRP A 190 2.58 -10.24 10.40
C TRP A 190 1.28 -10.10 9.60
N ARG A 191 1.08 -8.98 8.91
CA ARG A 191 -0.10 -8.75 8.07
C ARG A 191 -0.27 -9.83 6.99
N ILE A 192 0.80 -10.16 6.27
CA ILE A 192 0.76 -11.19 5.22
C ILE A 192 0.50 -12.57 5.79
N ALA A 193 1.06 -12.91 6.96
CA ALA A 193 0.79 -14.18 7.63
C ALA A 193 -0.69 -14.33 7.99
N LYS A 194 -1.33 -13.23 8.42
CA LYS A 194 -2.75 -13.19 8.77
C LYS A 194 -3.66 -13.31 7.54
N THR A 195 -3.29 -12.72 6.40
CA THR A 195 -4.10 -12.75 5.18
C THR A 195 -3.98 -14.05 4.40
N LYS A 196 -2.96 -14.89 4.67
CA LYS A 196 -2.90 -16.24 4.10
C LYS A 196 -4.02 -17.08 4.72
N PRO A 197 -4.95 -17.66 3.91
CA PRO A 197 -5.92 -18.60 4.46
C PRO A 197 -5.12 -19.71 5.15
N ALA A 198 -5.46 -19.99 6.42
CA ALA A 198 -4.86 -21.08 7.17
C ALA A 198 -4.97 -22.33 6.33
N SER A 199 -3.88 -22.75 5.70
CA SER A 199 -3.77 -24.07 5.09
C SER A 199 -3.90 -25.05 6.25
N LYS A 200 -5.10 -25.61 6.46
CA LYS A 200 -5.25 -26.79 7.32
C LYS A 200 -4.18 -27.78 6.89
N PRO A 201 -3.37 -28.32 7.81
CA PRO A 201 -2.51 -29.41 7.45
C PRO A 201 -3.43 -30.50 6.90
N ALA A 202 -3.32 -30.78 5.61
CA ALA A 202 -3.98 -31.93 5.02
C ALA A 202 -3.39 -33.14 5.72
N SER A 203 -4.17 -33.75 6.62
CA SER A 203 -3.91 -35.10 7.11
C SER A 203 -3.92 -36.01 5.89
N ILE A 204 -2.74 -36.36 5.44
CA ILE A 204 -2.54 -37.41 4.43
C ILE A 204 -2.83 -38.74 5.12
N ILE A 205 -4.01 -39.26 4.93
CA ILE A 205 -4.28 -40.70 5.02
C ILE A 205 -5.17 -41.06 3.84
N ASP A 206 -4.53 -41.82 2.94
CA ASP A 206 -5.04 -42.85 2.04
C ASP A 206 -6.41 -42.61 1.35
N GLN A 207 -6.36 -42.41 0.06
CA GLN A 207 -6.99 -43.35 -0.85
C GLN A 207 -6.49 -43.11 -2.29
N ALA A 208 -5.64 -44.01 -2.75
CA ALA A 208 -5.36 -44.18 -4.16
C ALA A 208 -6.67 -44.55 -4.87
N SER A 209 -7.16 -43.71 -5.74
CA SER A 209 -8.04 -44.12 -6.84
C SER A 209 -7.91 -43.12 -7.99
N SER A 210 -7.44 -43.65 -9.07
CA SER A 210 -7.25 -43.05 -10.36
C SER A 210 -8.43 -42.23 -10.82
N THR A 211 -8.20 -40.96 -11.10
CA THR A 211 -8.98 -40.24 -12.12
C THR A 211 -8.14 -39.12 -12.71
N ALA A 212 -7.96 -39.13 -14.00
CA ALA A 212 -7.24 -38.18 -14.80
C ALA A 212 -7.75 -36.74 -14.60
N PRO A 213 -6.90 -35.71 -14.74
CA PRO A 213 -7.33 -34.32 -14.53
C PRO A 213 -8.38 -33.93 -15.56
N ARG A 214 -9.53 -33.52 -15.06
CA ARG A 214 -10.62 -32.97 -15.86
C ARG A 214 -10.20 -31.60 -16.41
N PRO A 215 -10.26 -31.36 -17.73
CA PRO A 215 -9.91 -30.06 -18.28
C PRO A 215 -10.88 -28.97 -17.76
N LEU A 216 -10.32 -27.80 -17.43
CA LEU A 216 -11.09 -26.61 -17.05
C LEU A 216 -12.03 -26.23 -18.22
N PRO A 217 -13.27 -25.77 -17.94
CA PRO A 217 -14.18 -25.33 -18.97
C PRO A 217 -13.62 -24.06 -19.64
N VAL A 218 -13.27 -24.19 -20.91
CA VAL A 218 -12.92 -23.06 -21.77
C VAL A 218 -14.19 -22.24 -21.99
N PRO A 219 -14.18 -20.90 -21.86
CA PRO A 219 -15.36 -20.10 -22.12
C PRO A 219 -15.80 -20.28 -23.58
N GLN A 220 -16.96 -20.89 -23.76
CA GLN A 220 -17.53 -21.12 -25.10
C GLN A 220 -17.91 -19.77 -25.72
N ARG A 221 -17.19 -19.38 -26.77
CA ARG A 221 -17.55 -18.24 -27.61
C ARG A 221 -18.96 -18.49 -28.18
N LYS A 222 -19.90 -17.59 -27.88
CA LYS A 222 -21.25 -17.67 -28.46
C LYS A 222 -21.15 -17.48 -29.98
N VAL A 223 -21.39 -18.55 -30.72
CA VAL A 223 -21.38 -18.54 -32.20
C VAL A 223 -22.66 -17.90 -32.72
N GLY A 224 -22.53 -16.91 -33.60
CA GLY A 224 -23.66 -16.22 -34.22
C GLY A 224 -24.42 -17.15 -35.18
N ARG A 225 -25.75 -16.99 -35.30
CA ARG A 225 -26.61 -17.85 -36.12
C ARG A 225 -26.17 -17.97 -37.60
N ASN A 226 -25.47 -16.96 -38.13
CA ASN A 226 -25.02 -16.92 -39.53
C ASN A 226 -23.53 -17.27 -39.71
N GLU A 227 -22.79 -17.51 -38.62
CA GLU A 227 -21.37 -17.91 -38.65
C GLU A 227 -21.21 -19.38 -39.11
N PRO A 228 -20.01 -19.77 -39.62
CA PRO A 228 -19.72 -21.17 -39.96
C PRO A 228 -19.85 -22.03 -38.69
N CYS A 229 -20.44 -23.21 -38.87
CA CYS A 229 -20.64 -24.12 -37.73
C CYS A 229 -19.31 -24.66 -37.20
N PRO A 230 -19.05 -24.59 -35.89
CA PRO A 230 -17.78 -25.07 -35.31
C PRO A 230 -17.58 -26.58 -35.39
N CYS A 231 -18.60 -27.36 -35.84
CA CYS A 231 -18.47 -28.79 -36.07
C CYS A 231 -17.72 -29.15 -37.38
N GLY A 232 -17.24 -28.15 -38.15
CA GLY A 232 -16.49 -28.38 -39.40
C GLY A 232 -17.34 -28.75 -40.64
N SER A 233 -18.66 -28.63 -40.54
CA SER A 233 -19.56 -29.00 -41.64
C SER A 233 -19.69 -27.98 -42.77
N GLU A 234 -18.95 -26.87 -42.74
CA GLU A 234 -19.01 -25.72 -43.66
C GLU A 234 -20.41 -25.06 -43.80
N LYS A 235 -21.39 -25.54 -43.06
CA LYS A 235 -22.75 -24.95 -43.04
C LYS A 235 -22.86 -23.86 -41.99
N LYS A 236 -23.77 -22.90 -42.23
CA LYS A 236 -24.08 -21.87 -41.21
C LYS A 236 -24.65 -22.51 -39.95
N TYR A 237 -24.27 -22.01 -38.76
CA TYR A 237 -24.67 -22.59 -37.46
C TYR A 237 -26.17 -22.85 -37.36
N LYS A 238 -27.04 -21.92 -37.84
CA LYS A 238 -28.49 -22.08 -37.86
C LYS A 238 -29.01 -23.21 -38.75
N LYS A 239 -28.20 -23.73 -39.69
CA LYS A 239 -28.53 -24.83 -40.60
C LYS A 239 -27.79 -26.13 -40.26
N CYS A 240 -27.15 -26.19 -39.09
CA CYS A 240 -26.41 -27.33 -38.58
C CYS A 240 -26.70 -27.55 -37.11
N CYS A 241 -25.74 -27.30 -36.20
CA CYS A 241 -25.88 -27.55 -34.77
C CYS A 241 -26.82 -26.56 -34.04
N GLY A 242 -27.22 -25.48 -34.70
CA GLY A 242 -28.18 -24.48 -34.16
C GLY A 242 -29.63 -24.68 -34.62
N MET A 243 -30.00 -25.88 -35.03
CA MET A 243 -31.32 -26.21 -35.53
C MET A 243 -32.25 -26.85 -34.47
N ASN A 244 -32.11 -26.41 -33.19
CA ASN A 244 -33.09 -26.67 -32.13
C ASN A 244 -33.92 -25.44 -31.87
#